data_f26d53037223fb7fcf40bcd47f0bd198
#
_entry.id   f26d53037223fb7fcf40bcd47f0bd198
#
_cell.length_a   1.000
_cell.length_b   1.000
_cell.length_c   1.000
_cell.angle_alpha   90.00
_cell.angle_beta   90.00
_cell.angle_gamma   90.00
#
_symmetry.space_group_name_H-M   'P 1'
#
loop_
_entity.id
_entity.type
_entity.pdbx_description
1 polymer ?
#
loop_
_entity_poly.entity_id
_entity_poly.type
_entity_poly.pdbx_seq_one_letter_code
_entity_poly.pdbx_strand_id
1 'polypeptide(L)'
;MAETKEKPVVAEVIDENNVVDLISPLPNGKTTLVFDWDKVTGYTLIKCAKSAKKEDPVMSVPALSLPYQAAVAAVAAGVRYDDILSLKGPDFIKVTLKAQSFLLQSEA
;
A
#
# COMPACT_ATOMS: atom_id res chain seq x y z
N MET A 1 -19.17 -6.57 25.88
CA MET A 1 -19.10 -6.27 25.08
C MET A 1 -19.04 -6.20 24.54
N ALA A 2 -18.84 -6.18 24.79
CA ALA A 2 -18.71 -5.86 23.91
C ALA A 2 -18.58 -5.72 23.47
N GLU A 3 -18.43 -5.61 23.59
CA GLU A 3 -18.33 -5.24 22.85
C GLU A 3 -18.13 -4.94 22.22
N THR A 4 -18.25 -4.93 22.56
CA THR A 4 -18.06 -4.44 21.76
C THR A 4 -17.96 -4.19 21.29
N LYS A 5 -18.07 -4.00 21.36
CA LYS A 5 -17.96 -3.60 20.69
C LYS A 5 -17.73 -3.22 20.10
N GLU A 6 -17.54 -3.01 20.14
CA GLU A 6 -17.20 -2.54 19.46
C GLU A 6 -16.65 -2.27 19.03
N LYS A 7 -16.59 -2.15 19.14
CA LYS A 7 -15.88 -1.86 18.62
C LYS A 7 -15.26 -1.67 18.41
N PRO A 8 -15.21 -1.62 18.49
CA PRO A 8 -14.29 -1.46 18.19
C PRO A 8 -13.75 -1.51 18.01
N VAL A 9 -13.61 -1.37 18.02
CA VAL A 9 -12.75 -1.45 17.67
C VAL A 9 -12.32 -1.51 17.18
N VAL A 10 -12.39 -1.22 16.87
CA VAL A 10 -11.69 -1.39 16.36
C VAL A 10 -10.84 -1.24 16.22
N ALA A 11 -10.83 -0.84 16.35
CA ALA A 11 -9.85 -0.66 16.25
C ALA A 11 -8.98 -1.11 16.12
N GLU A 12 -9.44 -1.06 16.20
CA GLU A 12 -8.87 -1.72 16.32
C GLU A 12 -8.02 -2.34 15.95
N VAL A 13 -8.39 -2.29 15.40
CA VAL A 13 -7.42 -3.36 15.33
C VAL A 13 -6.56 -3.16 14.12
N ILE A 14 -5.41 -2.60 14.38
CA ILE A 14 -4.41 -2.43 13.36
C ILE A 14 -3.55 -3.66 13.38
N ASP A 15 -3.58 -4.42 12.28
CA ASP A 15 -2.70 -5.56 12.10
C ASP A 15 -1.29 -5.05 11.89
N GLU A 16 -0.35 -5.49 12.70
CA GLU A 16 1.04 -5.06 12.58
C GLU A 16 1.61 -5.34 11.20
N ASN A 17 1.09 -6.36 10.51
CA ASN A 17 1.54 -6.68 9.16
C ASN A 17 1.11 -5.61 8.15
N ASN A 18 0.17 -4.76 8.53
CA ASN A 18 -0.33 -3.69 7.66
C ASN A 18 0.19 -2.33 8.05
N VAL A 19 1.25 -2.28 8.88
CA VAL A 19 1.83 -1.03 9.34
C VAL A 19 3.30 -1.00 8.96
N VAL A 20 3.74 0.13 8.42
CA VAL A 20 5.16 0.35 8.12
C VAL A 20 5.60 1.62 8.82
N ASP A 21 6.62 1.51 9.67
CA ASP A 21 7.26 2.66 10.30
C ASP A 21 8.32 3.20 9.36
N LEU A 22 8.23 4.49 9.07
CA LEU A 22 9.14 5.14 8.13
C LEU A 22 10.36 5.68 8.85
N ILE A 23 11.52 5.52 8.21
CA ILE A 23 12.77 6.09 8.71
C ILE A 23 12.74 7.61 8.51
N SER A 24 12.16 8.05 7.39
CA SER A 24 12.04 9.48 7.07
C SER A 24 10.58 9.83 6.87
N PRO A 25 10.12 10.94 7.44
CA PRO A 25 8.71 11.32 7.32
C PRO A 25 8.31 11.61 5.87
N LEU A 26 7.03 11.41 5.59
CA LEU A 26 6.42 11.86 4.33
C LEU A 26 6.37 13.40 4.31
N PRO A 27 6.14 14.00 3.14
CA PRO A 27 5.99 15.46 3.06
C PRO A 27 4.92 16.02 4.00
N ASN A 28 3.88 15.23 4.30
CA ASN A 28 2.82 15.66 5.21
C ASN A 28 3.17 15.44 6.69
N GLY A 29 4.38 14.98 6.98
CA GLY A 29 4.84 14.77 8.35
C GLY A 29 4.55 13.40 8.93
N LYS A 30 3.84 12.54 8.21
CA LYS A 30 3.55 11.19 8.70
C LYS A 30 4.82 10.36 8.78
N THR A 31 4.96 9.62 9.89
CA THR A 31 6.09 8.72 10.09
C THR A 31 5.69 7.26 10.05
N THR A 32 4.41 6.99 9.88
CA THR A 32 3.87 5.63 9.85
C THR A 32 2.82 5.55 8.75
N LEU A 33 2.83 4.44 8.01
CA LEU A 33 1.79 4.15 7.03
C LEU A 33 0.98 2.95 7.50
N VAL A 34 -0.33 3.08 7.45
CA VAL A 34 -1.25 2.00 7.79
C VAL A 34 -2.02 1.65 6.52
N PHE A 35 -1.93 0.40 6.10
CA PHE A 35 -2.55 -0.06 4.87
C PHE A 35 -3.92 -0.67 5.14
N ASP A 36 -4.91 -0.16 4.42
CA ASP A 36 -6.25 -0.72 4.43
C ASP A 36 -6.49 -1.34 3.05
N TRP A 37 -6.19 -2.62 2.94
CA TRP A 37 -6.26 -3.33 1.65
C TRP A 37 -7.69 -3.48 1.15
N ASP A 38 -8.68 -3.29 2.02
CA ASP A 38 -10.09 -3.33 1.59
C ASP A 38 -10.45 -2.18 0.66
N LYS A 39 -9.63 -1.13 0.65
CA LYS A 39 -9.82 -0.01 -0.29
C LYS A 39 -9.40 -0.37 -1.70
N VAL A 40 -8.65 -1.46 -1.87
CA VAL A 40 -8.13 -1.87 -3.16
C VAL A 40 -9.13 -2.80 -3.83
N THR A 41 -9.73 -2.32 -4.91
CA THR A 41 -10.73 -3.07 -5.66
C THR A 41 -10.20 -3.37 -7.06
N GLY A 42 -10.98 -4.09 -7.86
CA GLY A 42 -10.61 -4.33 -9.25
C GLY A 42 -10.43 -3.04 -10.03
N TYR A 43 -11.28 -2.04 -9.77
CA TYR A 43 -11.13 -0.72 -10.41
C TYR A 43 -9.78 -0.12 -10.06
N THR A 44 -9.38 -0.22 -8.79
CA THR A 44 -8.09 0.28 -8.32
C THR A 44 -6.95 -0.39 -9.07
N LEU A 45 -6.99 -1.71 -9.17
CA LEU A 45 -5.93 -2.47 -9.81
C LEU A 45 -5.78 -2.13 -11.28
N ILE A 46 -6.90 -1.99 -12.00
CA ILE A 46 -6.85 -1.64 -13.41
C ILE A 46 -6.27 -0.23 -13.59
N LYS A 47 -6.70 0.71 -12.75
CA LYS A 47 -6.21 2.08 -12.80
C LYS A 47 -4.71 2.14 -12.50
N CYS A 48 -4.27 1.40 -11.49
CA CYS A 48 -2.87 1.35 -11.13
C CYS A 48 -2.02 0.74 -12.25
N ALA A 49 -2.55 -0.29 -12.92
CA ALA A 49 -1.84 -0.91 -14.03
C ALA A 49 -1.63 0.07 -15.18
N LYS A 50 -2.66 0.86 -15.48
CA LYS A 50 -2.54 1.88 -16.54
C LYS A 50 -1.48 2.92 -16.19
N SER A 51 -1.47 3.39 -14.94
CA SER A 51 -0.47 4.36 -14.49
C SER A 51 0.93 3.77 -14.52
N ALA A 52 1.07 2.54 -14.03
CA ALA A 52 2.36 1.89 -13.95
C ALA A 52 2.96 1.66 -15.35
N LYS A 53 2.13 1.38 -16.33
CA LYS A 53 2.60 1.12 -17.68
C LYS A 53 3.29 2.32 -18.30
N LYS A 54 2.98 3.51 -17.85
CA LYS A 54 3.65 4.72 -18.33
C LYS A 54 5.10 4.76 -17.90
N GLU A 55 5.42 4.20 -16.73
CA GLU A 55 6.77 4.20 -16.19
C GLU A 55 7.48 2.87 -16.42
N ASP A 56 6.73 1.81 -16.68
CA ASP A 56 7.26 0.47 -16.90
C ASP A 56 6.55 -0.14 -18.11
N PRO A 57 6.86 0.34 -19.33
CA PRO A 57 6.15 -0.11 -20.55
C PRO A 57 6.31 -1.59 -20.84
N VAL A 58 7.37 -2.21 -20.33
CA VAL A 58 7.64 -3.64 -20.60
C VAL A 58 7.12 -4.54 -19.50
N MET A 59 6.31 -3.98 -18.60
CA MET A 59 5.72 -4.74 -17.51
C MET A 59 4.89 -5.90 -18.04
N SER A 60 5.25 -7.13 -17.66
CA SER A 60 4.52 -8.32 -18.08
C SER A 60 3.72 -8.94 -16.95
N VAL A 61 4.22 -8.84 -15.71
CA VAL A 61 3.52 -9.33 -14.52
C VAL A 61 3.36 -8.13 -13.58
N PRO A 62 2.17 -7.49 -13.59
CA PRO A 62 1.98 -6.26 -12.79
C PRO A 62 2.37 -6.39 -11.32
N ALA A 63 2.04 -7.50 -10.68
CA ALA A 63 2.34 -7.68 -9.26
C ALA A 63 3.84 -7.62 -8.95
N LEU A 64 4.70 -7.75 -9.94
CA LEU A 64 6.15 -7.68 -9.77
C LEU A 64 6.73 -6.33 -10.21
N SER A 65 5.89 -5.41 -10.66
CA SER A 65 6.33 -4.08 -11.11
C SER A 65 6.36 -3.11 -9.94
N LEU A 66 7.49 -2.45 -9.71
CA LEU A 66 7.61 -1.46 -8.63
C LEU A 66 6.61 -0.32 -8.77
N PRO A 67 6.44 0.30 -9.95
CA PRO A 67 5.42 1.35 -10.08
C PRO A 67 4.01 0.86 -9.75
N TYR A 68 3.67 -0.35 -10.16
CA TYR A 68 2.37 -0.91 -9.85
C TYR A 68 2.18 -1.12 -8.35
N GLN A 69 3.19 -1.71 -7.70
CA GLN A 69 3.17 -1.95 -6.26
C GLN A 69 3.05 -0.63 -5.50
N ALA A 70 3.79 0.40 -5.94
CA ALA A 70 3.76 1.71 -5.30
C ALA A 70 2.38 2.35 -5.43
N ALA A 71 1.76 2.25 -6.61
CA ALA A 71 0.44 2.82 -6.85
C ALA A 71 -0.62 2.14 -5.98
N VAL A 72 -0.57 0.81 -5.87
CA VAL A 72 -1.50 0.05 -5.04
C VAL A 72 -1.31 0.41 -3.57
N ALA A 73 -0.06 0.50 -3.13
CA ALA A 73 0.24 0.87 -1.75
C ALA A 73 -0.30 2.26 -1.41
N ALA A 74 -0.20 3.20 -2.34
CA ALA A 74 -0.69 4.57 -2.13
C ALA A 74 -2.19 4.56 -1.86
N VAL A 75 -2.96 3.78 -2.62
CA VAL A 75 -4.40 3.68 -2.42
C VAL A 75 -4.70 3.07 -1.05
N ALA A 76 -4.04 1.98 -0.71
CA ALA A 76 -4.27 1.28 0.55
C ALA A 76 -3.92 2.16 1.76
N ALA A 77 -2.87 2.96 1.64
CA ALA A 77 -2.42 3.82 2.74
C ALA A 77 -3.14 5.18 2.76
N GLY A 78 -3.92 5.50 1.72
CA GLY A 78 -4.63 6.76 1.66
C GLY A 78 -3.72 7.95 1.43
N VAL A 79 -2.61 7.76 0.71
CA VAL A 79 -1.68 8.82 0.37
C VAL A 79 -1.55 8.90 -1.15
N ARG A 80 -0.85 9.93 -1.63
CA ARG A 80 -0.68 10.10 -3.07
C ARG A 80 0.46 9.21 -3.57
N TYR A 81 0.38 8.86 -4.84
CA TYR A 81 1.43 8.08 -5.49
C TYR A 81 2.79 8.78 -5.33
N ASP A 82 2.83 10.10 -5.54
CA ASP A 82 4.09 10.85 -5.39
C ASP A 82 4.65 10.77 -3.98
N ASP A 83 3.78 10.66 -2.96
CA ASP A 83 4.23 10.52 -1.59
C ASP A 83 5.02 9.22 -1.42
N ILE A 84 4.55 8.14 -2.04
CA ILE A 84 5.26 6.86 -1.98
C ILE A 84 6.58 6.96 -2.73
N LEU A 85 6.59 7.60 -3.91
CA LEU A 85 7.81 7.73 -4.69
C LEU A 85 8.87 8.59 -4.01
N SER A 86 8.46 9.49 -3.12
CA SER A 86 9.38 10.37 -2.42
C SER A 86 10.06 9.70 -1.24
N LEU A 87 9.65 8.50 -0.87
CA LEU A 87 10.24 7.78 0.25
C LEU A 87 11.71 7.47 -0.01
N LYS A 88 12.49 7.41 1.07
CA LYS A 88 13.86 6.92 0.97
C LYS A 88 13.85 5.46 0.55
N GLY A 89 14.94 5.02 -0.08
CA GLY A 89 15.02 3.68 -0.62
C GLY A 89 14.58 2.57 0.32
N PRO A 90 15.13 2.49 1.54
CA PRO A 90 14.70 1.43 2.46
C PRO A 90 13.22 1.46 2.79
N ASP A 91 12.64 2.64 2.97
CA ASP A 91 11.22 2.77 3.24
C ASP A 91 10.38 2.37 2.03
N PHE A 92 10.83 2.79 0.84
CA PHE A 92 10.15 2.45 -0.41
C PHE A 92 10.08 0.93 -0.58
N ILE A 93 11.19 0.24 -0.31
CA ILE A 93 11.24 -1.22 -0.43
C ILE A 93 10.27 -1.87 0.56
N LYS A 94 10.22 -1.40 1.80
CA LYS A 94 9.29 -1.93 2.79
C LYS A 94 7.85 -1.81 2.31
N VAL A 95 7.51 -0.65 1.75
CA VAL A 95 6.15 -0.36 1.29
C VAL A 95 5.79 -1.22 0.09
N THR A 96 6.67 -1.30 -0.90
CA THR A 96 6.38 -2.09 -2.09
C THR A 96 6.30 -3.59 -1.78
N LEU A 97 7.09 -4.07 -0.81
CA LEU A 97 7.01 -5.46 -0.39
C LEU A 97 5.66 -5.76 0.27
N LYS A 98 5.11 -4.82 1.03
CA LYS A 98 3.77 -5.00 1.60
C LYS A 98 2.73 -5.13 0.49
N ALA A 99 2.81 -4.28 -0.52
CA ALA A 99 1.90 -4.36 -1.66
C ALA A 99 2.06 -5.66 -2.42
N GLN A 100 3.31 -6.09 -2.64
CA GLN A 100 3.58 -7.35 -3.32
C GLN A 100 2.98 -8.52 -2.57
N SER A 101 3.16 -8.55 -1.26
CA SER A 101 2.60 -9.61 -0.42
C SER A 101 1.08 -9.68 -0.56
N PHE A 102 0.43 -8.51 -0.52
CA PHE A 102 -1.02 -8.45 -0.68
C PHE A 102 -1.44 -8.99 -2.05
N LEU A 103 -0.77 -8.55 -3.11
CA LEU A 103 -1.14 -8.91 -4.48
C LEU A 103 -0.93 -10.39 -4.75
N LEU A 104 0.16 -10.97 -4.24
CA LEU A 104 0.44 -12.38 -4.47
C LEU A 104 -0.35 -13.29 -3.54
N GLN A 105 -0.72 -12.80 -2.36
CA GLN A 105 -1.48 -13.57 -1.39
C GLN A 105 -2.84 -13.97 -1.93
N SER A 106 -3.42 -13.14 -2.78
CA SER A 106 -4.75 -13.41 -3.33
C SER A 106 -4.76 -14.62 -4.26
N GLU A 107 -3.59 -15.15 -4.60
CA GLU A 107 -3.50 -16.31 -5.48
C GLU A 107 -3.43 -17.64 -4.72
N ALA A 108 -3.35 -17.55 -3.43
CA ALA A 108 -3.27 -18.76 -2.60
C ALA A 108 -4.62 -19.45 -2.48
#